data_9fe724e91aa25b87c18a2095a42c6fd3
#
_entry.id   9fe724e91aa25b87c18a2095a42c6fd3
#
_cell.length_a   1.000
_cell.length_b   1.000
_cell.length_c   1.000
_cell.angle_alpha   90.00
_cell.angle_beta   90.00
_cell.angle_gamma   90.00
#
_symmetry.space_group_name_H-M   'P 1'
#
loop_
_entity.id
_entity.type
_entity.pdbx_description
1 polymer ?
#
loop_
_entity_poly.entity_id
_entity_poly.type
_entity_poly.pdbx_seq_one_letter_code
_entity_poly.pdbx_strand_id
1 'polypeptide(L)'
;MSYNISFKVKVEGVDAYVPVGTCDANITWNVRKIIEESTGLEWKNCQNNGLCVDVVPKIEAGLRKLEQSPDKFKEYEASNGWGTVKGTAQFFRNILNDWNDFQRWYEELVPVATFWVE
;
A
#
# COMPACT_ATOMS: atom_id res chain seq x y z
N MET A 1 -9.52 -6.70 -12.10
CA MET A 1 -9.68 -6.36 -10.69
C MET A 1 -8.40 -5.72 -10.15
N SER A 2 -8.52 -4.78 -9.25
CA SER A 2 -7.39 -4.00 -8.78
C SER A 2 -7.48 -3.71 -7.28
N TYR A 3 -6.33 -3.38 -6.70
CA TYR A 3 -6.24 -2.83 -5.35
C TYR A 3 -6.21 -1.32 -5.43
N ASN A 4 -7.02 -0.68 -4.61
CA ASN A 4 -7.00 0.76 -4.40
C ASN A 4 -6.67 1.03 -2.94
N ILE A 5 -5.85 2.02 -2.69
CA ILE A 5 -5.41 2.34 -1.34
C ILE A 5 -6.18 3.55 -0.83
N SER A 6 -6.63 3.47 0.43
CA SER A 6 -7.24 4.61 1.12
C SER A 6 -6.62 4.74 2.50
N PHE A 7 -6.39 5.98 2.91
CA PHE A 7 -6.03 6.30 4.28
C PHE A 7 -7.32 6.73 4.99
N LYS A 8 -7.71 6.00 6.03
CA LYS A 8 -8.97 6.26 6.73
C LYS A 8 -8.75 6.50 8.21
N VAL A 9 -9.62 7.31 8.78
CA VAL A 9 -9.64 7.56 10.22
C VAL A 9 -10.98 7.11 10.80
N LYS A 10 -10.94 6.61 12.03
CA LYS A 10 -12.15 6.19 12.73
C LYS A 10 -12.93 7.42 13.18
N VAL A 11 -14.23 7.39 12.97
CA VAL A 11 -15.13 8.45 13.45
C VAL A 11 -15.35 8.22 14.95
N GLU A 12 -15.12 9.27 15.76
CA GLU A 12 -15.29 9.19 17.20
C GLU A 12 -16.74 8.88 17.56
N GLY A 13 -16.89 7.92 18.49
CA GLY A 13 -18.20 7.53 19.00
C GLY A 13 -18.99 6.55 18.16
N VAL A 14 -18.49 6.19 16.98
CA VAL A 14 -19.14 5.19 16.12
C VAL A 14 -18.11 4.22 15.54
N ASP A 15 -18.57 3.04 15.13
CA ASP A 15 -17.70 2.03 14.51
C ASP A 15 -17.67 2.23 13.00
N ALA A 16 -17.13 3.35 12.59
CA ALA A 16 -17.03 3.71 11.17
C ALA A 16 -15.71 4.39 10.87
N TYR A 17 -15.22 4.18 9.65
CA TYR A 17 -14.01 4.79 9.12
C TYR A 17 -14.34 5.64 7.91
N VAL A 18 -13.69 6.79 7.78
CA VAL A 18 -13.86 7.68 6.62
C VAL A 18 -12.52 7.93 5.95
N PRO A 19 -12.49 7.98 4.62
CA PRO A 19 -11.26 8.33 3.91
C PRO A 19 -10.92 9.80 4.13
N VAL A 20 -9.62 10.08 4.29
CA VAL A 20 -9.11 11.43 4.45
C VAL A 20 -8.02 11.65 3.41
N GLY A 21 -8.07 12.80 2.76
CA GLY A 21 -7.13 13.11 1.70
C GLY A 21 -7.38 12.27 0.46
N THR A 22 -6.41 12.30 -0.44
CA THR A 22 -6.47 11.57 -1.71
C THR A 22 -5.34 10.56 -1.77
N CYS A 23 -5.66 9.32 -2.14
CA CYS A 23 -4.66 8.31 -2.48
C CYS A 23 -5.09 7.69 -3.80
N ASP A 24 -4.28 7.91 -4.84
CA ASP A 24 -4.58 7.44 -6.20
C ASP A 24 -3.83 6.15 -6.55
N ALA A 25 -3.12 5.58 -5.59
CA ALA A 25 -2.37 4.35 -5.81
C ALA A 25 -3.30 3.19 -6.14
N ASN A 26 -3.03 2.56 -7.27
CA ASN A 26 -3.85 1.47 -7.81
C ASN A 26 -2.96 0.46 -8.51
N ILE A 27 -3.26 -0.82 -8.36
CA ILE A 27 -2.55 -1.89 -9.06
C ILE A 27 -3.43 -3.12 -9.24
N THR A 28 -3.13 -3.93 -10.26
CA THR A 28 -3.81 -5.20 -10.51
C THR A 28 -3.58 -6.22 -9.37
N TRP A 29 -4.55 -7.09 -9.13
CA TRP A 29 -4.46 -8.16 -8.14
C TRP A 29 -3.32 -9.16 -8.39
N ASN A 30 -2.85 -9.26 -9.63
CA ASN A 30 -1.80 -10.22 -10.01
C ASN A 30 -0.47 -10.00 -9.30
N VAL A 31 -0.28 -8.88 -8.62
CA VAL A 31 0.96 -8.56 -7.89
C VAL A 31 0.94 -8.94 -6.41
N ARG A 32 -0.13 -9.56 -5.93
CA ARG A 32 -0.26 -9.87 -4.49
C ARG A 32 0.97 -10.61 -3.93
N LYS A 33 1.44 -11.61 -4.64
CA LYS A 33 2.61 -12.39 -4.21
C LYS A 33 3.87 -11.53 -4.12
N ILE A 34 4.06 -10.64 -5.08
CA ILE A 34 5.19 -9.70 -5.07
C ILE A 34 5.08 -8.78 -3.84
N ILE A 35 3.89 -8.25 -3.57
CA ILE A 35 3.66 -7.38 -2.41
C ILE A 35 3.97 -8.13 -1.12
N GLU A 36 3.40 -9.30 -0.92
CA GLU A 36 3.56 -10.07 0.31
C GLU A 36 5.00 -10.50 0.54
N GLU A 37 5.68 -10.97 -0.49
CA GLU A 37 7.07 -11.41 -0.37
C GLU A 37 8.05 -10.24 -0.17
N SER A 38 7.79 -9.09 -0.76
CA SER A 38 8.68 -7.93 -0.62
C SER A 38 8.47 -7.17 0.69
N THR A 39 7.25 -7.09 1.18
CA THR A 39 6.91 -6.29 2.37
C THR A 39 6.82 -7.11 3.65
N GLY A 40 6.55 -8.41 3.54
CA GLY A 40 6.24 -9.26 4.70
C GLY A 40 4.84 -9.02 5.26
N LEU A 41 4.03 -8.18 4.59
CA LEU A 41 2.66 -7.92 5.02
C LEU A 41 1.72 -9.03 4.55
N GLU A 42 0.74 -9.37 5.39
CA GLU A 42 -0.44 -10.09 4.94
C GLU A 42 -1.35 -9.07 4.25
N TRP A 43 -1.47 -9.16 2.92
CA TRP A 43 -2.19 -8.18 2.13
C TRP A 43 -3.68 -8.49 2.12
N LYS A 44 -4.45 -7.74 2.89
CA LYS A 44 -5.89 -7.97 3.09
C LYS A 44 -6.71 -7.07 2.19
N ASN A 45 -7.46 -7.66 1.26
CA ASN A 45 -8.34 -6.92 0.35
C ASN A 45 -9.66 -6.56 1.06
N CYS A 46 -10.16 -5.38 0.78
CA CYS A 46 -11.39 -4.83 1.37
C CYS A 46 -11.35 -4.73 2.89
N GLN A 47 -10.18 -4.52 3.46
CA GLN A 47 -9.98 -4.50 4.91
C GLN A 47 -8.97 -3.46 5.35
N ASN A 48 -9.05 -3.15 6.64
CA ASN A 48 -8.05 -2.38 7.35
C ASN A 48 -6.80 -3.26 7.54
N ASN A 49 -5.67 -2.80 7.02
CA ASN A 49 -4.39 -3.49 7.13
C ASN A 49 -3.54 -2.99 8.31
N GLY A 50 -4.08 -2.12 9.14
CA GLY A 50 -3.42 -1.59 10.32
C GLY A 50 -3.12 -0.10 10.23
N LEU A 51 -2.43 0.41 11.24
CA LEU A 51 -2.03 1.82 11.27
C LEU A 51 -1.03 2.12 10.16
N CYS A 52 -1.21 3.25 9.49
CA CYS A 52 -0.29 3.68 8.44
C CYS A 52 1.15 3.79 8.95
N VAL A 53 1.34 4.25 10.19
CA VAL A 53 2.69 4.35 10.79
C VAL A 53 3.39 2.99 10.93
N ASP A 54 2.64 1.89 10.92
CA ASP A 54 3.19 0.53 10.96
C ASP A 54 3.31 -0.07 9.57
N VAL A 55 2.35 0.20 8.70
CA VAL A 55 2.29 -0.39 7.34
C VAL A 55 3.24 0.30 6.37
N VAL A 56 3.29 1.63 6.36
CA VAL A 56 4.08 2.39 5.39
C VAL A 56 5.58 2.07 5.46
N PRO A 57 6.22 1.93 6.64
CA PRO A 57 7.63 1.52 6.68
C PRO A 57 7.89 0.17 6.03
N LYS A 58 6.94 -0.76 6.08
CA LYS A 58 7.06 -2.07 5.42
C LYS A 58 6.93 -1.94 3.89
N ILE A 59 6.08 -1.05 3.42
CA ILE A 59 6.00 -0.71 1.99
C ILE A 59 7.33 -0.11 1.51
N GLU A 60 7.91 0.81 2.28
CA GLU A 60 9.20 1.42 1.95
C GLU A 60 10.31 0.37 1.90
N ALA A 61 10.37 -0.53 2.88
CA ALA A 61 11.34 -1.62 2.89
C ALA A 61 11.13 -2.57 1.70
N GLY A 62 9.88 -2.87 1.36
CA GLY A 62 9.52 -3.66 0.18
C GLY A 62 9.98 -3.02 -1.11
N LEU A 63 9.79 -1.72 -1.25
CA LEU A 63 10.27 -0.98 -2.42
C LEU A 63 11.79 -1.12 -2.58
N ARG A 64 12.54 -0.97 -1.48
CA ARG A 64 14.00 -1.13 -1.51
C ARG A 64 14.41 -2.52 -1.99
N LYS A 65 13.72 -3.57 -1.54
CA LYS A 65 13.98 -4.94 -1.99
C LYS A 65 13.73 -5.11 -3.49
N LEU A 66 12.64 -4.55 -3.99
CA LEU A 66 12.31 -4.62 -5.42
C LEU A 66 13.32 -3.86 -6.28
N GLU A 67 13.84 -2.74 -5.77
CA GLU A 67 14.84 -1.94 -6.48
C GLU A 67 16.23 -2.59 -6.46
N GLN A 68 16.62 -3.19 -5.34
CA GLN A 68 17.93 -3.80 -5.16
C GLN A 68 18.06 -5.19 -5.81
N SER A 69 17.00 -5.96 -5.82
CA SER A 69 17.00 -7.36 -6.29
C SER A 69 15.73 -7.69 -7.08
N PRO A 70 15.47 -6.96 -8.19
CA PRO A 70 14.24 -7.17 -8.94
C PRO A 70 14.09 -8.60 -9.48
N ASP A 71 15.19 -9.23 -9.87
CA ASP A 71 15.16 -10.59 -10.44
C ASP A 71 14.69 -11.64 -9.44
N LYS A 72 14.90 -11.41 -8.15
CA LYS A 72 14.45 -12.29 -7.08
C LYS A 72 12.92 -12.43 -7.03
N PHE A 73 12.22 -11.39 -7.46
CA PHE A 73 10.75 -11.34 -7.41
C PHE A 73 10.08 -11.60 -8.75
N LYS A 74 10.86 -11.71 -9.84
CA LYS A 74 10.29 -11.93 -11.17
C LYS A 74 9.58 -13.27 -11.30
N GLU A 75 9.95 -14.28 -10.53
CA GLU A 75 9.27 -15.57 -10.53
C GLU A 75 7.80 -15.46 -10.08
N TYR A 76 7.44 -14.40 -9.40
CA TYR A 76 6.07 -14.14 -8.96
C TYR A 76 5.25 -13.33 -9.95
N GLU A 77 5.85 -12.90 -11.06
CA GLU A 77 5.11 -12.18 -12.10
C GLU A 77 4.14 -13.12 -12.82
N ALA A 78 2.93 -12.63 -13.07
CA ALA A 78 1.93 -13.42 -13.77
C ALA A 78 2.35 -13.67 -15.22
N SER A 79 2.08 -14.89 -15.72
CA SER A 79 2.47 -15.31 -17.07
C SER A 79 1.79 -14.52 -18.18
N ASN A 80 0.66 -13.86 -17.87
CA ASN A 80 -0.08 -13.05 -18.85
C ASN A 80 0.48 -11.62 -19.03
N GLY A 81 1.59 -11.28 -18.35
CA GLY A 81 2.19 -9.95 -18.41
C GLY A 81 1.47 -8.89 -17.59
N TRP A 82 0.43 -9.25 -16.87
CA TRP A 82 -0.31 -8.34 -15.98
C TRP A 82 0.27 -8.46 -14.57
N GLY A 83 0.89 -7.41 -14.10
CA GLY A 83 1.50 -7.39 -12.78
C GLY A 83 2.98 -7.74 -12.80
N THR A 84 3.80 -6.71 -12.79
CA THR A 84 5.26 -6.81 -12.87
C THR A 84 5.91 -6.29 -11.60
N VAL A 85 7.17 -6.67 -11.38
CA VAL A 85 8.01 -6.11 -10.32
C VAL A 85 8.13 -4.59 -10.50
N LYS A 86 8.36 -4.13 -11.72
CA LYS A 86 8.46 -2.70 -12.04
C LYS A 86 7.17 -1.95 -11.70
N GLY A 87 6.03 -2.51 -12.07
CA GLY A 87 4.72 -1.93 -11.76
C GLY A 87 4.44 -1.89 -10.27
N THR A 88 4.82 -2.94 -9.55
CA THR A 88 4.69 -3.00 -8.08
C THR A 88 5.56 -1.95 -7.41
N ALA A 89 6.79 -1.77 -7.86
CA ALA A 89 7.68 -0.73 -7.34
C ALA A 89 7.08 0.67 -7.57
N GLN A 90 6.50 0.92 -8.73
CA GLN A 90 5.83 2.20 -9.01
C GLN A 90 4.60 2.39 -8.11
N PHE A 91 3.83 1.35 -7.88
CA PHE A 91 2.70 1.37 -6.95
C PHE A 91 3.15 1.75 -5.54
N PHE A 92 4.25 1.16 -5.06
CA PHE A 92 4.80 1.51 -3.75
C PHE A 92 5.27 2.97 -3.70
N ARG A 93 5.91 3.48 -4.75
CA ARG A 93 6.32 4.90 -4.81
C ARG A 93 5.11 5.82 -4.74
N ASN A 94 4.02 5.46 -5.42
CA ASN A 94 2.78 6.24 -5.40
C ASN A 94 2.18 6.28 -3.98
N ILE A 95 2.16 5.13 -3.28
CA ILE A 95 1.70 5.08 -1.88
C ILE A 95 2.55 6.01 -1.00
N LEU A 96 3.88 5.94 -1.14
CA LEU A 96 4.79 6.76 -0.33
C LEU A 96 4.61 8.25 -0.61
N ASN A 97 4.41 8.62 -1.87
CA ASN A 97 4.15 10.02 -2.25
C ASN A 97 2.83 10.51 -1.66
N ASP A 98 1.77 9.70 -1.74
CA ASP A 98 0.47 10.04 -1.19
C ASP A 98 0.52 10.15 0.34
N TRP A 99 1.28 9.27 0.99
CA TRP A 99 1.48 9.33 2.44
C TRP A 99 2.27 10.58 2.85
N ASN A 100 3.28 10.98 2.08
CA ASN A 100 4.02 12.21 2.34
C ASN A 100 3.09 13.43 2.28
N ASP A 101 2.20 13.47 1.29
CA ASP A 101 1.20 14.55 1.18
C ASP A 101 0.22 14.52 2.35
N PHE A 102 -0.23 13.33 2.76
CA PHE A 102 -1.10 13.16 3.91
C PHE A 102 -0.44 13.71 5.19
N GLN A 103 0.83 13.38 5.42
CA GLN A 103 1.58 13.86 6.59
C GLN A 103 1.70 15.39 6.61
N ARG A 104 1.81 16.00 5.44
CA ARG A 104 1.91 17.45 5.30
C ARG A 104 0.59 18.14 5.61
N TRP A 105 -0.52 17.61 5.07
CA TRP A 105 -1.83 18.26 5.15
C TRP A 105 -2.66 17.86 6.36
N TYR A 106 -2.39 16.69 6.93
CA TYR A 106 -3.18 16.11 8.01
C TYR A 106 -2.30 15.59 9.14
N GLU A 107 -1.30 16.38 9.54
CA GLU A 107 -0.29 16.00 10.52
C GLU A 107 -0.88 15.41 11.80
N GLU A 108 -1.97 16.00 12.31
CA GLU A 108 -2.61 15.56 13.55
C GLU A 108 -3.25 14.17 13.43
N LEU A 109 -3.57 13.74 12.22
CA LEU A 109 -4.21 12.46 11.97
C LEU A 109 -3.20 11.34 11.71
N VAL A 110 -1.92 11.65 11.54
CA VAL A 110 -0.88 10.66 11.24
C VAL A 110 -0.87 9.50 12.22
N PRO A 111 -0.92 9.71 13.56
CA PRO A 111 -0.86 8.59 14.51
C PRO A 111 -2.07 7.66 14.48
N VAL A 112 -3.20 8.12 13.96
CA VAL A 112 -4.47 7.35 13.99
C VAL A 112 -4.93 6.88 12.62
N ALA A 113 -4.31 7.36 11.54
CA ALA A 113 -4.69 6.96 10.19
C ALA A 113 -4.44 5.47 9.97
N THR A 114 -5.39 4.80 9.31
CA THR A 114 -5.34 3.39 8.98
C THR A 114 -5.18 3.17 7.50
N PHE A 115 -4.53 2.07 7.14
CA PHE A 115 -4.20 1.71 5.76
C PHE A 115 -5.22 0.71 5.24
N TRP A 116 -6.01 1.10 4.25
CA TRP A 116 -7.06 0.26 3.68
C TRP A 116 -6.72 -0.14 2.26
N VAL A 117 -6.97 -1.40 1.96
CA VAL A 117 -6.86 -1.97 0.62
C VAL A 117 -8.28 -2.25 0.14
N GLU A 118 -8.66 -1.66 -0.96
CA GLU A 118 -10.03 -1.77 -1.49
C GLU A 118 -10.09 -2.26 -2.92
#